data_4b3853e6e9985317aee4164c31371894
#
_entry.id   4b3853e6e9985317aee4164c31371894
#
_cell.length_a   1.000
_cell.length_b   1.000
_cell.length_c   1.000
_cell.angle_alpha   90.00
_cell.angle_beta   90.00
_cell.angle_gamma   90.00
#
_symmetry.space_group_name_H-M   'P 1'
#
loop_
_entity.id
_entity.type
_entity.pdbx_description
1 polymer ?
#
loop_
_entity_poly.entity_id
_entity_poly.type
_entity_poly.pdbx_seq_one_letter_code
_entity_poly.pdbx_strand_id
1 'polypeptide(L)'
;MTPGTARLCKSIFRGASYFVAAWGALFIRRWLKRHRERVAQSWPLVDGVILNGTVTRIRRTSHFHATLNYSYFVREYRTGTYVHEFSSEADADAFVRLMKDKRVHIRYKRSNPGKTVLEQSVVEQHAMLAPRTD
;
A
#
# COMPACT_ATOMS: atom_id res chain seq x y z
N MET A 1 -50.39 17.34 17.17
CA MET A 1 -48.94 17.24 16.85
C MET A 1 -48.23 18.40 17.50
N THR A 2 -47.38 18.09 18.46
CA THR A 2 -46.58 19.10 19.14
C THR A 2 -45.36 19.47 18.26
N PRO A 3 -44.98 20.73 18.11
CA PRO A 3 -43.88 21.14 17.21
C PRO A 3 -42.49 20.67 17.62
N GLY A 4 -42.37 20.02 18.76
CA GLY A 4 -41.10 19.45 19.24
C GLY A 4 -40.67 18.11 18.58
N THR A 5 -41.61 17.34 18.06
CA THR A 5 -41.33 16.03 17.46
C THR A 5 -40.79 16.15 16.02
N ALA A 6 -41.13 17.21 15.31
CA ALA A 6 -40.62 17.42 13.96
C ALA A 6 -39.13 17.86 13.91
N ARG A 7 -38.64 18.48 14.99
CA ARG A 7 -37.22 18.89 15.07
C ARG A 7 -36.28 17.72 15.42
N LEU A 8 -36.74 16.76 16.19
CA LEU A 8 -35.96 15.56 16.54
C LEU A 8 -35.72 14.62 15.35
N CYS A 9 -36.73 14.46 14.48
CA CYS A 9 -36.58 13.65 13.29
C CYS A 9 -35.56 14.22 12.27
N LYS A 10 -35.46 15.56 12.16
CA LYS A 10 -34.48 16.17 11.25
C LYS A 10 -33.03 15.99 11.69
N SER A 11 -32.76 15.96 12.99
CA SER A 11 -31.39 15.78 13.49
C SER A 11 -30.90 14.33 13.38
N ILE A 12 -31.78 13.37 13.53
CA ILE A 12 -31.47 11.94 13.39
C ILE A 12 -31.18 11.59 11.92
N PHE A 13 -31.92 12.16 10.98
CA PHE A 13 -31.68 11.96 9.55
C PHE A 13 -30.36 12.58 9.07
N ARG A 14 -29.93 13.67 9.63
CA ARG A 14 -28.63 14.28 9.29
C ARG A 14 -27.45 13.42 9.77
N GLY A 15 -27.53 12.85 10.95
CA GLY A 15 -26.49 11.94 11.47
C GLY A 15 -26.33 10.66 10.66
N ALA A 16 -27.43 10.02 10.26
CA ALA A 16 -27.40 8.80 9.45
C ALA A 16 -26.81 9.02 8.05
N SER A 17 -27.03 10.19 7.45
CA SER A 17 -26.50 10.53 6.13
C SER A 17 -24.97 10.61 6.09
N TYR A 18 -24.34 11.15 7.12
CA TYR A 18 -22.88 11.21 7.23
C TYR A 18 -22.23 9.84 7.44
N PHE A 19 -22.86 8.95 8.20
CA PHE A 19 -22.38 7.58 8.39
C PHE A 19 -22.41 6.77 7.09
N VAL A 20 -23.47 6.84 6.33
CA VAL A 20 -23.60 6.16 5.04
C VAL A 20 -22.55 6.65 4.04
N ALA A 21 -22.29 7.96 3.97
CA ALA A 21 -21.29 8.54 3.09
C ALA A 21 -19.86 8.11 3.48
N ALA A 22 -19.53 8.06 4.77
CA ALA A 22 -18.22 7.61 5.25
C ALA A 22 -17.98 6.12 4.97
N TRP A 23 -18.97 5.27 5.17
CA TRP A 23 -18.88 3.85 4.84
C TRP A 23 -18.77 3.60 3.34
N GLY A 24 -19.53 4.33 2.54
CA GLY A 24 -19.44 4.28 1.08
C GLY A 24 -18.06 4.67 0.54
N ALA A 25 -17.45 5.71 1.09
CA ALA A 25 -16.10 6.14 0.71
C ALA A 25 -15.03 5.08 1.04
N LEU A 26 -15.11 4.42 2.22
CA LEU A 26 -14.22 3.32 2.60
C LEU A 26 -14.40 2.10 1.70
N PHE A 27 -15.64 1.74 1.36
CA PHE A 27 -15.95 0.64 0.46
C PHE A 27 -15.40 0.88 -0.96
N ILE A 28 -15.59 2.08 -1.50
CA ILE A 28 -15.08 2.48 -2.82
C ILE A 28 -13.55 2.43 -2.85
N ARG A 29 -12.86 2.90 -1.80
CA ARG A 29 -11.40 2.84 -1.71
C ARG A 29 -10.88 1.40 -1.71
N ARG A 30 -11.50 0.51 -0.96
CA ARG A 30 -11.17 -0.92 -0.93
C ARG A 30 -11.44 -1.60 -2.28
N TRP A 31 -12.56 -1.26 -2.90
CA TRP A 31 -12.93 -1.79 -4.22
C TRP A 31 -11.95 -1.34 -5.31
N LEU A 32 -11.60 -0.05 -5.34
CA LEU A 32 -10.61 0.51 -6.27
C LEU A 32 -9.23 -0.13 -6.09
N LYS A 33 -8.80 -0.35 -4.84
CA LYS A 33 -7.54 -1.03 -4.55
C LYS A 33 -7.54 -2.45 -5.10
N ARG A 34 -8.57 -3.24 -4.81
CA ARG A 34 -8.73 -4.61 -5.33
C ARG A 34 -8.80 -4.64 -6.86
N HIS A 35 -9.49 -3.69 -7.45
CA HIS A 35 -9.60 -3.60 -8.91
C HIS A 35 -8.25 -3.29 -9.55
N ARG A 36 -7.49 -2.37 -8.99
CA ARG A 36 -6.11 -2.05 -9.43
C ARG A 36 -5.18 -3.25 -9.32
N GLU A 37 -5.26 -4.00 -8.24
CA GLU A 37 -4.49 -5.23 -8.04
C GLU A 37 -4.83 -6.30 -9.08
N ARG A 38 -6.12 -6.51 -9.38
CA ARG A 38 -6.57 -7.44 -10.43
C ARG A 38 -6.11 -7.02 -11.81
N VAL A 39 -6.21 -5.75 -12.15
CA VAL A 39 -5.74 -5.22 -13.44
C VAL A 39 -4.22 -5.35 -13.55
N ALA A 40 -3.50 -5.07 -12.47
CA ALA A 40 -2.05 -5.22 -12.42
C ALA A 40 -1.58 -6.67 -12.60
N GLN A 41 -2.36 -7.67 -12.19
CA GLN A 41 -2.04 -9.09 -12.42
C GLN A 41 -1.95 -9.48 -13.90
N SER A 42 -2.62 -8.77 -14.79
CA SER A 42 -2.55 -8.98 -16.25
C SER A 42 -1.35 -8.29 -16.90
N TRP A 43 -0.61 -7.46 -16.17
CA TRP A 43 0.53 -6.75 -16.69
C TRP A 43 1.74 -7.67 -16.88
N PRO A 44 2.58 -7.42 -17.89
CA PRO A 44 3.79 -8.21 -18.09
C PRO A 44 4.76 -8.08 -16.93
N LEU A 45 5.50 -9.16 -16.68
CA LEU A 45 6.56 -9.23 -15.68
C LEU A 45 7.91 -8.83 -16.26
N VAL A 46 8.71 -8.17 -15.47
CA VAL A 46 10.12 -7.90 -15.73
C VAL A 46 10.92 -8.13 -14.44
N ASP A 47 12.15 -8.58 -14.58
CA ASP A 47 13.06 -8.71 -13.46
C ASP A 47 13.64 -7.35 -13.07
N GLY A 48 13.71 -7.10 -11.78
CA GLY A 48 14.30 -5.91 -11.21
C GLY A 48 15.20 -6.25 -10.03
N VAL A 49 15.92 -5.25 -9.54
CA VAL A 49 16.83 -5.38 -8.40
C VAL A 49 16.52 -4.28 -7.39
N ILE A 50 16.45 -4.64 -6.12
CA ILE A 50 16.34 -3.67 -5.03
C ILE A 50 17.70 -2.98 -4.85
N LEU A 51 17.74 -1.67 -5.02
CA LEU A 51 18.96 -0.88 -4.89
C LEU A 51 19.27 -0.53 -3.45
N ASN A 52 18.31 0.05 -2.75
CA ASN A 52 18.42 0.49 -1.38
C ASN A 52 17.05 0.60 -0.73
N GLY A 53 17.04 0.86 0.55
CA GLY A 53 15.82 1.13 1.29
C GLY A 53 16.07 2.10 2.43
N THR A 54 15.02 2.77 2.85
CA THR A 54 15.02 3.69 3.99
C THR A 54 13.87 3.38 4.93
N VAL A 55 14.05 3.67 6.21
CA VAL A 55 13.02 3.53 7.23
C VAL A 55 12.64 4.91 7.72
N THR A 56 11.36 5.22 7.68
CA THR A 56 10.80 6.49 8.12
C THR A 56 9.69 6.26 9.13
N ARG A 57 9.75 6.97 10.26
CA ARG A 57 8.66 6.94 11.23
C ARG A 57 7.45 7.71 10.70
N ILE A 58 6.27 7.10 10.80
CA ILE A 58 5.02 7.78 10.46
C ILE A 58 4.69 8.77 11.58
N ARG A 59 4.46 10.01 11.19
CA ARG A 59 4.17 11.11 12.11
C ARG A 59 3.00 10.79 13.04
N ARG A 60 3.16 10.99 14.35
CA ARG A 60 2.16 10.79 15.41
C ARG A 60 1.70 9.34 15.62
N THR A 61 2.43 8.37 15.11
CA THR A 61 2.14 6.95 15.31
C THR A 61 3.37 6.21 15.79
N SER A 62 3.20 4.96 16.25
CA SER A 62 4.30 4.04 16.54
C SER A 62 4.66 3.16 15.33
N HIS A 63 4.14 3.47 14.14
CA HIS A 63 4.39 2.73 12.92
C HIS A 63 5.53 3.33 12.10
N PHE A 64 6.15 2.47 11.29
CA PHE A 64 7.30 2.82 10.45
C PHE A 64 7.03 2.39 9.01
N HIS A 65 7.45 3.21 8.05
CA HIS A 65 7.47 2.87 6.64
C HIS A 65 8.87 2.42 6.22
N ALA A 66 8.97 1.22 5.68
CA ALA A 66 10.13 0.78 4.93
C ALA A 66 9.91 1.08 3.45
N THR A 67 10.70 1.96 2.88
CA THR A 67 10.63 2.35 1.48
C THR A 67 11.79 1.70 0.74
N LEU A 68 11.48 0.85 -0.24
CA LEU A 68 12.47 0.20 -1.10
C LEU A 68 12.52 0.88 -2.45
N ASN A 69 13.72 1.18 -2.92
CA ASN A 69 13.95 1.66 -4.27
C ASN A 69 14.46 0.50 -5.13
N TYR A 70 13.85 0.27 -6.26
CA TYR A 70 14.23 -0.78 -7.18
C TYR A 70 14.48 -0.23 -8.59
N SER A 71 15.33 -0.92 -9.33
CA SER A 71 15.57 -0.66 -10.74
C SER A 71 15.12 -1.82 -11.62
N TYR A 72 14.68 -1.49 -12.80
CA TYR A 72 14.27 -2.46 -13.82
C TYR A 72 14.52 -1.90 -15.21
N PHE A 73 14.60 -2.78 -16.19
CA PHE A 73 14.82 -2.40 -17.59
C PHE A 73 13.57 -2.71 -18.42
N VAL A 74 12.95 -1.67 -18.96
CA VAL A 74 11.91 -1.75 -19.99
C VAL A 74 12.19 -0.65 -21.00
N ARG A 75 12.80 -1.00 -22.13
CA ARG A 75 13.31 -0.08 -23.17
C ARG A 75 14.45 0.81 -22.70
N GLU A 76 14.48 1.19 -21.45
CA GLU A 76 15.51 1.95 -20.76
C GLU A 76 15.54 1.55 -19.27
N TYR A 77 16.59 1.93 -18.54
CA TYR A 77 16.64 1.76 -17.11
C TYR A 77 15.66 2.71 -16.42
N ARG A 78 14.83 2.14 -15.57
CA ARG A 78 13.79 2.83 -14.80
C ARG A 78 13.92 2.50 -13.33
N THR A 79 13.40 3.38 -12.48
CA THR A 79 13.35 3.19 -11.04
C THR A 79 11.91 3.28 -10.54
N GLY A 80 11.62 2.55 -9.47
CA GLY A 80 10.34 2.60 -8.78
C GLY A 80 10.55 2.50 -7.28
N THR A 81 9.49 2.71 -6.53
CA THR A 81 9.47 2.65 -5.08
C THR A 81 8.36 1.72 -4.58
N TYR A 82 8.66 0.99 -3.50
CA TYR A 82 7.71 0.16 -2.79
C TYR A 82 7.74 0.53 -1.31
N VAL A 83 6.57 0.70 -0.70
CA VAL A 83 6.43 1.07 0.71
C VAL A 83 5.70 -0.04 1.45
N HIS A 84 6.27 -0.50 2.56
CA HIS A 84 5.65 -1.45 3.47
C HIS A 84 5.63 -0.88 4.89
N GLU A 85 4.51 -1.06 5.60
CA GLU A 85 4.32 -0.56 6.96
C GLU A 85 4.69 -1.64 7.99
N PHE A 86 5.45 -1.25 9.00
CA PHE A 86 5.84 -2.08 10.15
C PHE A 86 5.44 -1.42 11.46
N SER A 87 5.16 -2.24 12.46
CA SER A 87 4.84 -1.77 13.81
C SER A 87 6.08 -1.47 14.66
N SER A 88 7.27 -1.89 14.23
CA SER A 88 8.53 -1.66 14.92
C SER A 88 9.63 -1.22 13.98
N GLU A 89 10.54 -0.36 14.44
CA GLU A 89 11.70 0.11 13.68
C GLU A 89 12.68 -1.03 13.39
N ALA A 90 12.89 -1.91 14.37
CA ALA A 90 13.79 -3.05 14.23
C ALA A 90 13.32 -4.00 13.10
N ASP A 91 12.02 -4.26 13.00
CA ASP A 91 11.44 -5.09 11.94
C ASP A 91 11.56 -4.41 10.58
N ALA A 92 11.34 -3.11 10.50
CA ALA A 92 11.50 -2.33 9.28
C ALA A 92 12.96 -2.32 8.80
N ASP A 93 13.92 -2.12 9.70
CA ASP A 93 15.35 -2.16 9.39
C ASP A 93 15.80 -3.55 8.93
N ALA A 94 15.34 -4.60 9.60
CA ALA A 94 15.63 -5.99 9.21
C ALA A 94 15.09 -6.31 7.81
N PHE A 95 13.89 -5.85 7.50
CA PHE A 95 13.29 -6.01 6.17
C PHE A 95 14.10 -5.30 5.08
N VAL A 96 14.51 -4.05 5.31
CA VAL A 96 15.33 -3.29 4.35
C VAL A 96 16.67 -3.98 4.10
N ARG A 97 17.35 -4.47 5.14
CA ARG A 97 18.61 -5.21 5.02
C ARG A 97 18.43 -6.52 4.25
N LEU A 98 17.35 -7.23 4.51
CA LEU A 98 17.03 -8.50 3.84
C LEU A 98 16.75 -8.30 2.35
N MET A 99 16.07 -7.22 1.99
CA MET A 99 15.66 -6.95 0.61
C MET A 99 16.74 -6.30 -0.25
N LYS A 100 17.77 -5.72 0.35
CA LYS A 100 18.85 -5.08 -0.37
C LYS A 100 19.53 -6.05 -1.35
N ASP A 101 19.76 -5.60 -2.59
CA ASP A 101 20.38 -6.36 -3.68
C ASP A 101 19.63 -7.61 -4.13
N LYS A 102 18.40 -7.83 -3.64
CA LYS A 102 17.58 -8.96 -4.11
C LYS A 102 16.95 -8.70 -5.46
N ARG A 103 16.86 -9.77 -6.23
CA ARG A 103 16.08 -9.78 -7.48
C ARG A 103 14.60 -9.94 -7.15
N VAL A 104 13.79 -9.13 -7.80
CA VAL A 104 12.33 -9.11 -7.64
C VAL A 104 11.64 -9.12 -8.99
N HIS A 105 10.40 -9.56 -9.01
CA HIS A 105 9.55 -9.50 -10.18
C HIS A 105 8.66 -8.27 -10.10
N ILE A 106 8.65 -7.49 -11.17
CA ILE A 106 7.92 -6.22 -11.27
C ILE A 106 6.94 -6.35 -12.41
N ARG A 107 5.68 -5.97 -12.16
CA ARG A 107 4.67 -5.85 -13.20
C ARG A 107 4.59 -4.39 -13.65
N TYR A 108 4.62 -4.17 -14.95
CA TYR A 108 4.55 -2.83 -15.52
C TYR A 108 3.41 -2.69 -16.52
N LYS A 109 2.88 -1.50 -16.64
CA LYS A 109 1.85 -1.18 -17.62
C LYS A 109 2.50 -0.94 -18.99
N ARG A 110 2.11 -1.70 -20.02
CA ARG A 110 2.70 -1.56 -21.37
C ARG A 110 2.58 -0.18 -21.96
N SER A 111 1.44 0.49 -21.74
CA SER A 111 1.19 1.86 -22.23
C SER A 111 1.96 2.93 -21.45
N ASN A 112 2.35 2.65 -20.22
CA ASN A 112 3.15 3.53 -19.36
C ASN A 112 4.11 2.69 -18.50
N PRO A 113 5.30 2.35 -19.01
CA PRO A 113 6.27 1.52 -18.31
C PRO A 113 6.79 2.09 -16.98
N GLY A 114 6.59 3.38 -16.72
CA GLY A 114 6.88 4.01 -15.43
C GLY A 114 5.89 3.64 -14.34
N LYS A 115 4.72 3.12 -14.70
CA LYS A 115 3.70 2.64 -13.75
C LYS A 115 3.91 1.16 -13.46
N THR A 116 4.32 0.85 -12.24
CA THR A 116 4.73 -0.50 -11.83
C THR A 116 4.08 -0.93 -10.52
N VAL A 117 4.01 -2.24 -10.34
CA VAL A 117 3.61 -2.89 -9.09
C VAL A 117 4.61 -3.99 -8.79
N LEU A 118 5.16 -3.99 -7.60
CA LEU A 118 6.00 -5.07 -7.12
C LEU A 118 5.13 -6.30 -6.83
N GLU A 119 5.60 -7.50 -7.21
CA GLU A 119 4.87 -8.72 -6.93
C GLU A 119 4.90 -9.02 -5.42
N GLN A 120 3.73 -8.92 -4.79
CA GLN A 120 3.60 -8.96 -3.33
C GLN A 120 3.97 -10.31 -2.71
N SER A 121 3.78 -11.40 -3.43
CA SER A 121 4.06 -12.74 -2.91
C SER A 121 5.50 -12.92 -2.41
N VAL A 122 6.47 -12.34 -3.12
CA VAL A 122 7.89 -12.40 -2.75
C VAL A 122 8.18 -11.50 -1.54
N VAL A 123 7.58 -10.32 -1.51
CA VAL A 123 7.77 -9.34 -0.44
C VAL A 123 7.14 -9.84 0.87
N GLU A 124 5.94 -10.39 0.81
CA GLU A 124 5.25 -10.92 1.98
C GLU A 124 5.98 -12.13 2.59
N GLN A 125 6.50 -13.02 1.76
CA GLN A 125 7.32 -14.14 2.23
C GLN A 125 8.56 -13.66 2.99
N HIS A 126 9.22 -12.63 2.50
CA HIS A 126 10.41 -12.07 3.16
C HIS A 126 10.06 -11.25 4.40
N ALA A 127 8.93 -10.56 4.40
CA ALA A 127 8.45 -9.84 5.58
C ALA A 127 8.07 -10.78 6.73
N MET A 128 7.56 -11.98 6.42
CA MET A 128 7.26 -13.01 7.41
C MET A 128 8.52 -13.71 7.96
N LEU A 129 9.60 -13.74 7.19
CA LEU A 129 10.88 -14.35 7.59
C LEU A 129 11.77 -13.38 8.39
N ALA A 130 11.44 -12.11 8.45
CA ALA A 130 12.13 -11.16 9.32
C ALA A 130 11.96 -11.61 10.79
N PRO A 131 13.06 -11.78 11.55
CA PRO A 131 12.97 -12.24 12.93
C PRO A 131 12.14 -11.25 13.74
N ARG A 132 11.02 -11.72 14.27
CA ARG A 132 10.28 -11.00 15.29
C ARG A 132 11.18 -10.89 16.51
N THR A 133 11.74 -9.74 16.75
CA THR A 133 12.37 -9.42 18.03
C THR A 133 11.23 -9.18 19.04
N ASP A 134 10.93 -10.22 19.81
CA ASP A 134 10.09 -10.09 21.00
C ASP A 134 10.81 -9.21 22.05
#